data_4c9cd04ab295ba0a5bc3b21c3f227075
#
_entry.id   4c9cd04ab295ba0a5bc3b21c3f227075
#
_cell.length_a   1.000
_cell.length_b   1.000
_cell.length_c   1.000
_cell.angle_alpha   90.00
_cell.angle_beta   90.00
_cell.angle_gamma   90.00
#
_symmetry.space_group_name_H-M   'P 1'
#
loop_
_entity.id
_entity.type
_entity.pdbx_description
1 polymer ?
#
loop_
_entity_poly.entity_id
_entity_poly.type
_entity_poly.pdbx_seq_one_letter_code
_entity_poly.pdbx_strand_id
1 'polypeptide(L)'
;SIISVFLLFKTAASKTLLFDTYGFYNYEKVYSLSGDRKYIVYSNHGVVLTDLGITGETDCHGVQDFEKGKSLEQNIMCLYRERNGDTAYFHFKNIEGEEEARTNGFNILSGTGRWKFLIGQKCIGATARISDFKEGTKNAAFEWKGKCNIPDDKYFKFKDYKKN
;
A
#
# COMPACT_ATOMS: atom_id res chain seq x y z
N SER A 1 28.28 18.44 -42.51
CA SER A 1 26.86 18.16 -42.34
C SER A 1 26.65 17.44 -41.00
N ILE A 2 26.12 18.15 -40.00
CA ILE A 2 25.85 17.60 -38.66
C ILE A 2 24.39 17.12 -38.65
N ILE A 3 24.18 15.80 -38.61
CA ILE A 3 22.86 15.20 -38.48
C ILE A 3 22.51 15.23 -36.98
N SER A 4 21.66 16.17 -36.55
CA SER A 4 21.06 16.19 -35.23
C SER A 4 20.00 15.10 -35.13
N VAL A 5 20.32 14.02 -34.43
CA VAL A 5 19.37 12.99 -34.06
C VAL A 5 18.52 13.51 -32.87
N PHE A 6 17.34 13.99 -33.15
CA PHE A 6 16.33 14.29 -32.12
C PHE A 6 15.79 12.97 -31.57
N LEU A 7 16.28 12.53 -30.41
CA LEU A 7 15.68 11.49 -29.63
C LEU A 7 14.36 12.01 -29.03
N LEU A 8 13.25 11.72 -29.68
CA LEU A 8 11.90 11.91 -29.13
C LEU A 8 11.71 10.94 -27.97
N PHE A 9 11.96 11.39 -26.75
CA PHE A 9 11.51 10.70 -25.56
C PHE A 9 9.98 10.74 -25.53
N LYS A 10 9.33 9.64 -25.96
CA LYS A 10 7.92 9.42 -25.67
C LYS A 10 7.80 9.26 -24.13
N THR A 11 7.32 10.29 -23.44
CA THR A 11 6.85 10.13 -22.06
C THR A 11 5.72 9.12 -22.10
N ALA A 12 5.93 7.97 -21.48
CA ALA A 12 4.87 6.97 -21.38
C ALA A 12 3.70 7.60 -20.58
N ALA A 13 2.53 7.66 -21.21
CA ALA A 13 1.32 8.13 -20.54
C ALA A 13 0.99 7.17 -19.40
N SER A 14 0.48 7.71 -18.28
CA SER A 14 0.12 6.94 -17.10
C SER A 14 -1.23 7.39 -16.57
N LYS A 15 -1.96 6.43 -15.97
CA LYS A 15 -3.23 6.64 -15.28
C LYS A 15 -3.02 6.42 -13.78
N THR A 16 -3.79 7.15 -12.99
CA THR A 16 -3.79 6.97 -11.53
C THR A 16 -4.92 6.03 -11.14
N LEU A 17 -4.59 5.03 -10.33
CA LEU A 17 -5.54 4.19 -9.62
C LEU A 17 -5.53 4.62 -8.15
N LEU A 18 -6.70 4.96 -7.61
CA LEU A 18 -6.87 5.37 -6.21
C LEU A 18 -7.35 4.20 -5.36
N PHE A 19 -6.89 4.20 -4.11
CA PHE A 19 -7.25 3.21 -3.08
C PHE A 19 -7.75 3.92 -1.84
N ASP A 20 -8.89 3.48 -1.34
CA ASP A 20 -9.38 3.75 0.01
C ASP A 20 -9.44 2.45 0.79
N THR A 21 -8.81 2.42 1.96
CA THR A 21 -8.79 1.24 2.83
C THR A 21 -9.30 1.63 4.20
N TYR A 22 -10.23 0.86 4.71
CA TYR A 22 -10.81 1.02 6.05
C TYR A 22 -10.66 -0.29 6.79
N GLY A 23 -10.25 -0.23 8.04
CA GLY A 23 -10.07 -1.45 8.80
C GLY A 23 -9.69 -1.22 10.25
N PHE A 24 -9.31 -2.32 10.87
CA PHE A 24 -8.82 -2.35 12.24
C PHE A 24 -7.43 -2.93 12.26
N TYR A 25 -6.56 -2.34 13.07
CA TYR A 25 -5.25 -2.89 13.32
C TYR A 25 -5.09 -3.31 14.78
N ASN A 26 -4.20 -4.24 14.99
CA ASN A 26 -3.83 -4.76 16.29
C ASN A 26 -2.31 -4.72 16.45
N TYR A 27 -1.87 -4.17 17.59
CA TYR A 27 -0.50 -4.31 18.04
C TYR A 27 -0.39 -5.59 18.89
N GLU A 28 0.00 -6.68 18.25
CA GLU A 28 0.12 -7.99 18.89
C GLU A 28 1.16 -7.96 20.00
N LYS A 29 2.27 -7.27 19.75
CA LYS A 29 3.32 -6.98 20.74
C LYS A 29 3.92 -5.61 20.51
N VAL A 30 4.24 -4.94 21.61
CA VAL A 30 4.97 -3.68 21.61
C VAL A 30 6.18 -3.83 22.52
N TYR A 31 7.37 -3.65 21.95
CA TYR A 31 8.61 -3.58 22.68
C TYR A 31 9.00 -2.11 22.82
N SER A 32 9.01 -1.62 24.06
CA SER A 32 9.54 -0.28 24.37
C SER A 32 11.06 -0.39 24.52
N LEU A 33 11.76 0.21 23.57
CA LEU A 33 13.23 0.28 23.58
C LEU A 33 13.71 1.54 24.28
N SER A 34 15.01 1.79 24.27
CA SER A 34 15.58 3.01 24.88
C SER A 34 15.06 4.28 24.19
N GLY A 35 14.78 5.31 24.96
CA GLY A 35 14.16 6.55 24.47
C GLY A 35 12.68 6.34 24.11
N ASP A 36 12.19 7.06 23.12
CA ASP A 36 10.82 6.96 22.62
C ASP A 36 10.67 5.96 21.45
N ARG A 37 11.60 5.00 21.34
CA ARG A 37 11.58 3.99 20.28
C ARG A 37 10.67 2.82 20.66
N LYS A 38 9.83 2.41 19.70
CA LYS A 38 8.92 1.27 19.84
C LYS A 38 9.05 0.36 18.64
N TYR A 39 9.31 -0.93 18.91
CA TYR A 39 9.23 -1.99 17.91
C TYR A 39 7.90 -2.74 18.09
N ILE A 40 7.11 -2.80 17.03
CA ILE A 40 5.74 -3.26 17.08
C ILE A 40 5.55 -4.46 16.15
N VAL A 41 5.05 -5.57 16.69
CA VAL A 41 4.48 -6.66 15.90
C VAL A 41 3.03 -6.31 15.62
N TYR A 42 2.69 -6.28 14.33
CA TYR A 42 1.50 -5.63 13.83
C TYR A 42 0.68 -6.58 12.96
N SER A 43 -0.62 -6.51 13.10
CA SER A 43 -1.57 -7.07 12.14
C SER A 43 -2.70 -6.08 11.85
N ASN A 44 -3.30 -6.20 10.68
CA ASN A 44 -4.53 -5.51 10.37
C ASN A 44 -5.43 -6.33 9.47
N HIS A 45 -6.71 -6.01 9.54
CA HIS A 45 -7.72 -6.50 8.62
C HIS A 45 -8.56 -5.32 8.12
N GLY A 46 -8.77 -5.24 6.82
CA GLY A 46 -9.45 -4.10 6.22
C GLY A 46 -10.18 -4.42 4.93
N VAL A 47 -11.02 -3.49 4.54
CA VAL A 47 -11.72 -3.48 3.25
C VAL A 47 -11.07 -2.43 2.37
N VAL A 48 -10.77 -2.80 1.14
CA VAL A 48 -10.19 -1.92 0.11
C VAL A 48 -11.24 -1.62 -0.95
N LEU A 49 -11.33 -0.35 -1.31
CA LEU A 49 -12.12 0.13 -2.43
C LEU A 49 -11.20 0.93 -3.37
N THR A 50 -11.32 0.69 -4.66
CA THR A 50 -10.66 1.52 -5.68
C THR A 50 -11.66 2.45 -6.37
N ASP A 51 -11.15 3.50 -7.01
CA ASP A 51 -11.95 4.41 -7.84
C ASP A 51 -12.55 3.73 -9.09
N LEU A 52 -12.12 2.52 -9.42
CA LEU A 52 -12.73 1.67 -10.44
C LEU A 52 -13.87 0.79 -9.90
N GLY A 53 -14.24 0.92 -8.61
CA GLY A 53 -15.28 0.10 -7.98
C GLY A 53 -14.83 -1.34 -7.67
N ILE A 54 -13.53 -1.63 -7.77
CA ILE A 54 -12.98 -2.93 -7.39
C ILE A 54 -12.88 -2.97 -5.87
N THR A 55 -13.48 -3.98 -5.25
CA THR A 55 -13.54 -4.16 -3.79
C THR A 55 -12.95 -5.49 -3.38
N GLY A 56 -12.37 -5.50 -2.19
CA GLY A 56 -11.83 -6.72 -1.58
C GLY A 56 -11.44 -6.46 -0.13
N GLU A 57 -10.88 -7.47 0.48
CA GLU A 57 -10.39 -7.43 1.85
C GLU A 57 -8.89 -7.66 1.90
N THR A 58 -8.25 -7.10 2.92
CA THR A 58 -6.83 -7.32 3.21
C THR A 58 -6.66 -7.97 4.56
N ASP A 59 -5.66 -8.84 4.63
CA ASP A 59 -5.15 -9.43 5.85
C ASP A 59 -3.63 -9.22 5.86
N CYS A 60 -3.15 -8.44 6.82
CA CYS A 60 -1.78 -7.93 6.85
C CYS A 60 -1.09 -8.28 8.15
N HIS A 61 0.18 -8.69 8.05
CA HIS A 61 1.05 -8.97 9.17
C HIS A 61 2.44 -8.40 8.92
N GLY A 62 3.10 -7.98 9.99
CA GLY A 62 4.46 -7.49 9.88
C GLY A 62 4.99 -6.78 11.10
N VAL A 63 5.99 -5.95 10.87
CA VAL A 63 6.64 -5.18 11.92
C VAL A 63 6.74 -3.71 11.53
N GLN A 64 6.74 -2.88 12.58
CA GLN A 64 6.95 -1.44 12.48
C GLN A 64 7.92 -1.01 13.58
N ASP A 65 8.88 -0.20 13.22
CA ASP A 65 9.85 0.41 14.15
C ASP A 65 9.70 1.93 14.09
N PHE A 66 9.36 2.52 15.21
CA PHE A 66 9.13 3.96 15.32
C PHE A 66 10.00 4.57 16.39
N GLU A 67 10.54 5.75 16.12
CA GLU A 67 11.21 6.59 17.11
C GLU A 67 10.76 8.04 16.98
N LYS A 68 10.26 8.62 18.07
CA LYS A 68 9.86 10.04 18.14
C LYS A 68 8.92 10.46 16.99
N GLY A 69 7.96 9.60 16.64
CA GLY A 69 6.99 9.85 15.58
C GLY A 69 7.49 9.59 14.17
N LYS A 70 8.75 9.18 14.00
CA LYS A 70 9.34 8.80 12.72
C LYS A 70 9.27 7.30 12.51
N SER A 71 9.05 6.85 11.31
CA SER A 71 9.12 5.46 10.91
C SER A 71 10.55 5.10 10.53
N LEU A 72 11.21 4.27 11.33
CA LEU A 72 12.53 3.74 11.01
C LEU A 72 12.43 2.55 10.07
N GLU A 73 11.43 1.70 10.28
CA GLU A 73 11.17 0.53 9.44
C GLU A 73 9.68 0.21 9.41
N GLN A 74 9.19 -0.12 8.22
CA GLN A 74 7.93 -0.82 8.03
C GLN A 74 8.18 -2.02 7.11
N ASN A 75 7.74 -3.18 7.53
CA ASN A 75 7.86 -4.41 6.78
C ASN A 75 6.60 -5.24 7.00
N ILE A 76 5.57 -4.95 6.19
CA ILE A 76 4.23 -5.50 6.35
C ILE A 76 3.81 -6.18 5.06
N MET A 77 3.47 -7.46 5.15
CA MET A 77 2.91 -8.23 4.04
C MET A 77 1.41 -8.32 4.16
N CYS A 78 0.71 -8.01 3.08
CA CYS A 78 -0.74 -8.09 2.98
C CYS A 78 -1.15 -9.08 1.90
N LEU A 79 -2.07 -9.97 2.23
CA LEU A 79 -2.84 -10.73 1.26
C LEU A 79 -4.15 -9.96 1.00
N TYR A 80 -4.33 -9.52 -0.23
CA TYR A 80 -5.57 -8.94 -0.72
C TYR A 80 -6.40 -10.02 -1.43
N ARG A 81 -7.70 -10.07 -1.14
CA ARG A 81 -8.68 -10.92 -1.84
C ARG A 81 -9.76 -10.06 -2.43
N GLU A 82 -9.82 -9.97 -3.75
CA GLU A 82 -10.88 -9.31 -4.48
C GLU A 82 -12.20 -10.08 -4.32
N ARG A 83 -13.33 -9.38 -4.33
CA ARG A 83 -14.66 -9.99 -4.21
C ARG A 83 -14.93 -11.08 -5.25
N ASN A 84 -14.29 -11.02 -6.40
CA ASN A 84 -14.41 -12.05 -7.47
C ASN A 84 -13.52 -13.29 -7.19
N GLY A 85 -12.75 -13.31 -6.09
CA GLY A 85 -11.85 -14.39 -5.69
C GLY A 85 -10.42 -14.27 -6.25
N ASP A 86 -10.09 -13.23 -7.02
CA ASP A 86 -8.72 -12.94 -7.40
C ASP A 86 -7.93 -12.42 -6.20
N THR A 87 -6.62 -12.61 -6.20
CA THR A 87 -5.76 -12.26 -5.07
C THR A 87 -4.57 -11.42 -5.51
N ALA A 88 -4.00 -10.67 -4.57
CA ALA A 88 -2.73 -10.00 -4.73
C ALA A 88 -1.95 -9.97 -3.41
N TYR A 89 -0.62 -9.91 -3.49
CA TYR A 89 0.24 -9.70 -2.34
C TYR A 89 0.84 -8.31 -2.41
N PHE A 90 0.58 -7.51 -1.38
CA PHE A 90 1.12 -6.16 -1.22
C PHE A 90 2.19 -6.17 -0.13
N HIS A 91 3.33 -5.58 -0.44
CA HIS A 91 4.41 -5.44 0.53
C HIS A 91 4.60 -3.97 0.87
N PHE A 92 4.16 -3.58 2.05
CA PHE A 92 4.30 -2.22 2.57
C PHE A 92 5.68 -1.99 3.18
N LYS A 93 6.27 -0.85 2.83
CA LYS A 93 7.57 -0.38 3.30
C LYS A 93 7.58 1.13 3.47
N ASN A 94 8.60 1.63 4.15
CA ASN A 94 8.91 3.05 4.11
C ASN A 94 9.13 3.52 2.67
N ILE A 95 8.77 4.77 2.42
CA ILE A 95 9.15 5.47 1.19
C ILE A 95 10.53 6.09 1.44
N GLU A 96 11.46 5.89 0.53
CA GLU A 96 12.80 6.47 0.61
C GLU A 96 12.72 8.00 0.73
N GLY A 97 13.41 8.56 1.74
CA GLY A 97 13.41 9.99 2.03
C GLY A 97 12.18 10.50 2.80
N GLU A 98 11.21 9.64 3.09
CA GLU A 98 10.01 9.97 3.86
C GLU A 98 10.11 9.33 5.27
N GLU A 99 10.11 10.17 6.29
CA GLU A 99 10.21 9.73 7.68
C GLU A 99 8.88 9.84 8.44
N GLU A 100 7.85 10.41 7.83
CA GLU A 100 6.53 10.53 8.43
C GLU A 100 5.94 9.14 8.71
N ALA A 101 5.65 8.85 9.96
CA ALA A 101 5.16 7.55 10.39
C ALA A 101 3.82 7.12 9.75
N ARG A 102 3.07 8.06 9.21
CA ARG A 102 1.78 7.81 8.55
C ARG A 102 1.89 7.60 7.05
N THR A 103 3.02 7.96 6.46
CA THR A 103 3.28 7.85 5.02
C THR A 103 4.03 6.56 4.74
N ASN A 104 3.54 5.78 3.81
CA ASN A 104 4.17 4.54 3.38
C ASN A 104 3.83 4.21 1.93
N GLY A 105 4.51 3.22 1.39
CA GLY A 105 4.23 2.70 0.07
C GLY A 105 4.13 1.19 0.07
N PHE A 106 3.53 0.64 -0.96
CA PHE A 106 3.56 -0.79 -1.19
C PHE A 106 3.96 -1.14 -2.61
N ASN A 107 4.54 -2.32 -2.75
CA ASN A 107 4.79 -2.97 -4.02
C ASN A 107 3.80 -4.11 -4.19
N ILE A 108 3.27 -4.29 -5.39
CA ILE A 108 2.47 -5.46 -5.76
C ILE A 108 3.47 -6.56 -6.16
N LEU A 109 3.65 -7.58 -5.31
CA LEU A 109 4.65 -8.62 -5.51
C LEU A 109 4.15 -9.74 -6.40
N SER A 110 2.86 -10.08 -6.28
CA SER A 110 2.24 -11.20 -6.96
C SER A 110 0.74 -10.96 -7.06
N GLY A 111 0.06 -11.63 -7.99
CA GLY A 111 -1.39 -11.53 -8.12
C GLY A 111 -1.97 -12.46 -9.15
N THR A 112 -3.26 -12.75 -8.99
CA THR A 112 -4.07 -13.49 -9.95
C THR A 112 -5.05 -12.56 -10.68
N GLY A 113 -5.74 -13.07 -11.69
CA GLY A 113 -6.72 -12.29 -12.43
C GLY A 113 -6.15 -10.97 -12.97
N ARG A 114 -6.84 -9.86 -12.70
CA ARG A 114 -6.40 -8.52 -13.11
C ARG A 114 -5.10 -8.07 -12.44
N TRP A 115 -4.84 -8.52 -11.23
CA TRP A 115 -3.69 -8.08 -10.43
C TRP A 115 -2.34 -8.50 -11.02
N LYS A 116 -2.32 -9.55 -11.85
CA LYS A 116 -1.12 -9.98 -12.59
C LYS A 116 -0.53 -8.88 -13.48
N PHE A 117 -1.37 -7.95 -13.98
CA PHE A 117 -0.91 -6.86 -14.82
C PHE A 117 -0.19 -5.75 -14.05
N LEU A 118 -0.38 -5.73 -12.72
CA LEU A 118 0.21 -4.72 -11.84
C LEU A 118 1.41 -5.23 -11.02
N ILE A 119 1.87 -6.46 -11.26
CA ILE A 119 3.05 -6.99 -10.57
C ILE A 119 4.26 -6.06 -10.80
N GLY A 120 4.95 -5.71 -9.71
CA GLY A 120 6.07 -4.76 -9.70
C GLY A 120 5.65 -3.28 -9.61
N GLN A 121 4.33 -2.99 -9.64
CA GLN A 121 3.83 -1.61 -9.49
C GLN A 121 4.07 -1.13 -8.07
N LYS A 122 4.62 0.09 -7.96
CA LYS A 122 4.79 0.82 -6.70
C LYS A 122 3.64 1.80 -6.50
N CYS A 123 3.12 1.83 -5.29
CA CYS A 123 2.04 2.70 -4.86
C CYS A 123 2.43 3.42 -3.58
N ILE A 124 1.89 4.60 -3.36
CA ILE A 124 2.16 5.42 -2.18
C ILE A 124 0.86 5.86 -1.53
N GLY A 125 0.89 6.08 -0.24
CA GLY A 125 -0.26 6.60 0.49
C GLY A 125 0.04 6.96 1.92
N ALA A 126 -1.00 7.32 2.64
CA ALA A 126 -0.88 7.70 4.04
C ALA A 126 -2.11 7.27 4.83
N THR A 127 -1.93 7.08 6.12
CA THR A 127 -3.02 6.92 7.07
C THR A 127 -3.67 8.28 7.30
N ALA A 128 -4.89 8.44 6.77
CA ALA A 128 -5.63 9.70 6.84
C ALA A 128 -6.33 9.89 8.20
N ARG A 129 -6.75 8.78 8.83
CA ARG A 129 -7.44 8.80 10.12
C ARG A 129 -7.03 7.58 10.95
N ILE A 130 -6.80 7.81 12.23
CA ILE A 130 -6.62 6.77 13.23
C ILE A 130 -7.55 7.14 14.37
N SER A 131 -8.37 6.20 14.84
CA SER A 131 -9.18 6.45 16.04
C SER A 131 -8.25 6.60 17.25
N ASP A 132 -8.60 7.53 18.13
CA ASP A 132 -7.85 7.72 19.37
C ASP A 132 -7.78 6.41 20.16
N PHE A 133 -6.55 6.03 20.52
CA PHE A 133 -6.37 4.96 21.50
C PHE A 133 -6.85 5.45 22.86
N LYS A 134 -7.82 4.75 23.41
CA LYS A 134 -7.94 4.76 24.88
C LYS A 134 -6.72 4.03 25.41
N GLU A 135 -6.05 4.64 26.38
CA GLU A 135 -4.93 4.04 27.08
C GLU A 135 -5.24 2.58 27.42
N GLY A 136 -4.37 1.65 27.01
CA GLY A 136 -4.57 0.20 27.19
C GLY A 136 -5.27 -0.54 26.07
N THR A 137 -5.78 0.11 25.01
CA THR A 137 -6.30 -0.62 23.84
C THR A 137 -5.17 -0.91 22.84
N LYS A 138 -5.07 -2.17 22.41
CA LYS A 138 -4.12 -2.61 21.39
C LYS A 138 -4.68 -2.53 19.97
N ASN A 139 -5.94 -2.16 19.83
CA ASN A 139 -6.68 -2.14 18.57
C ASN A 139 -7.19 -0.75 18.26
N ALA A 140 -7.11 -0.34 17.00
CA ALA A 140 -7.74 0.90 16.56
C ALA A 140 -8.23 0.79 15.11
N ALA A 141 -9.23 1.61 14.78
CA ALA A 141 -9.68 1.79 13.41
C ALA A 141 -8.72 2.70 12.65
N PHE A 142 -8.53 2.42 11.36
CA PHE A 142 -7.73 3.24 10.48
C PHE A 142 -8.44 3.48 9.15
N GLU A 143 -8.08 4.57 8.52
CA GLU A 143 -8.34 4.88 7.13
C GLU A 143 -6.98 5.12 6.46
N TRP A 144 -6.72 4.41 5.37
CA TRP A 144 -5.51 4.61 4.56
C TRP A 144 -5.92 4.97 3.14
N LYS A 145 -5.34 6.03 2.62
CA LYS A 145 -5.57 6.49 1.23
C LYS A 145 -4.29 6.43 0.44
N GLY A 146 -4.38 5.86 -0.75
CA GLY A 146 -3.21 5.73 -1.60
C GLY A 146 -3.51 5.80 -3.09
N LYS A 147 -2.43 5.84 -3.85
CA LYS A 147 -2.47 5.92 -5.30
C LYS A 147 -1.33 5.15 -5.96
N CYS A 148 -1.60 4.62 -7.13
CA CYS A 148 -0.61 4.05 -8.04
C CYS A 148 -0.65 4.79 -9.37
N ASN A 149 0.50 5.24 -9.85
CA ASN A 149 0.62 5.74 -11.21
C ASN A 149 1.01 4.57 -12.12
N ILE A 150 0.09 4.15 -12.97
CA ILE A 150 0.18 2.92 -13.76
C ILE A 150 0.36 3.28 -15.24
N PRO A 151 1.34 2.71 -15.96
CA PRO A 151 1.44 2.86 -17.41
C PRO A 151 0.13 2.49 -18.11
N ASP A 152 -0.27 3.26 -19.11
CA ASP A 152 -1.57 3.14 -19.78
C ASP A 152 -1.87 1.72 -20.25
N ASP A 153 -0.90 1.03 -20.82
CA ASP A 153 -1.06 -0.34 -21.33
C ASP A 153 -1.40 -1.34 -20.22
N LYS A 154 -0.82 -1.19 -19.03
CA LYS A 154 -1.12 -2.00 -17.85
C LYS A 154 -2.46 -1.61 -17.23
N TYR A 155 -2.73 -0.30 -17.16
CA TYR A 155 -3.97 0.21 -16.58
C TYR A 155 -5.19 -0.30 -17.32
N PHE A 156 -5.20 -0.24 -18.66
CA PHE A 156 -6.35 -0.73 -19.44
C PHE A 156 -6.51 -2.25 -19.35
N LYS A 157 -5.41 -3.02 -19.36
CA LYS A 157 -5.48 -4.47 -19.13
C LYS A 157 -6.06 -4.80 -17.75
N PHE A 158 -5.72 -4.03 -16.74
CA PHE A 158 -6.24 -4.17 -15.38
C PHE A 158 -7.73 -3.80 -15.32
N LYS A 159 -8.10 -2.62 -15.84
CA LYS A 159 -9.45 -2.08 -15.79
C LYS A 159 -10.44 -2.97 -16.57
N ASP A 160 -10.08 -3.36 -17.79
CA ASP A 160 -10.98 -4.03 -18.72
C ASP A 160 -10.97 -5.57 -18.56
N TYR A 161 -10.21 -6.07 -17.57
CA TYR A 161 -10.15 -7.50 -17.27
C TYR A 161 -11.54 -8.04 -16.89
N LYS A 162 -11.92 -9.13 -17.55
CA LYS A 162 -13.11 -9.93 -17.22
C LYS A 162 -12.66 -11.32 -16.81
N LYS A 163 -13.16 -11.77 -15.66
CA LYS A 163 -12.96 -13.15 -15.23
C LYS A 163 -13.93 -14.03 -16.02
N ASN A 164 -13.38 -14.98 -16.76
CA ASN A 164 -14.16 -16.00 -17.48
C ASN A 164 -14.73 -17.03 -16.51
#